data_11aef7cc7257d0a363b300d5aff4166b
#
_entry.id   11aef7cc7257d0a363b300d5aff4166b
#
_cell.length_a   1.000
_cell.length_b   1.000
_cell.length_c   1.000
_cell.angle_alpha   90.00
_cell.angle_beta   90.00
_cell.angle_gamma   90.00
#
_symmetry.space_group_name_H-M   'P 1'
#
loop_
_entity.id
_entity.type
_entity.pdbx_description
1 polymer ?
#
loop_
_entity_poly.entity_id
_entity_poly.type
_entity_poly.pdbx_seq_one_letter_code
_entity_poly.pdbx_strand_id
1 'polypeptide(L)'
;EEEDFKHYLHAQVCEHPLSQVEAAYVHVLIDFLDEQGYLTDSLEEIIDHTPLEWMLDEEALQNALDVLQTFDPPGVAAADLTESLMLQLMRLPASPARQMAAHLVQSSLQELGKNRKQNVLRFRKLYPDTDSETIEAALDMITELNPYPAYGFASATPTPYIQPDVWVKEGKDGWEIISNEAAWPKLQLNQEYCDLMKSAE
;
A
#
# COMPACT_ATOMS: atom_id res chain seq x y z
N GLU A 1 16.11 11.30 0.97
CA GLU A 1 14.77 11.53 1.58
C GLU A 1 13.89 10.44 1.02
N GLU A 2 13.37 9.58 1.90
CA GLU A 2 12.40 8.55 1.53
C GLU A 2 11.07 9.26 1.32
N GLU A 3 10.53 9.18 0.13
CA GLU A 3 9.30 9.86 -0.25
C GLU A 3 8.10 9.00 0.19
N ASP A 4 7.18 9.60 0.95
CA ASP A 4 5.95 8.94 1.37
C ASP A 4 5.01 8.76 0.17
N PHE A 5 4.41 7.57 0.05
CA PHE A 5 3.53 7.22 -1.07
C PHE A 5 2.37 8.20 -1.28
N LYS A 6 1.67 8.56 -0.18
CA LYS A 6 0.56 9.53 -0.28
C LYS A 6 1.05 10.91 -0.70
N HIS A 7 2.20 11.34 -0.19
CA HIS A 7 2.79 12.62 -0.57
C HIS A 7 3.13 12.66 -2.07
N TYR A 8 3.69 11.58 -2.60
CA TYR A 8 3.96 11.41 -4.02
C TYR A 8 2.69 11.54 -4.89
N LEU A 9 1.58 10.89 -4.48
CA LEU A 9 0.30 11.00 -5.18
C LEU A 9 -0.29 12.42 -5.09
N HIS A 10 -0.22 13.07 -3.93
CA HIS A 10 -0.67 14.45 -3.78
C HIS A 10 0.10 15.43 -4.68
N ALA A 11 1.39 15.19 -4.90
CA ALA A 11 2.17 15.99 -5.84
C ALA A 11 1.69 15.81 -7.28
N GLN A 12 1.33 14.60 -7.70
CA GLN A 12 0.80 14.32 -9.04
C GLN A 12 -0.53 15.02 -9.32
N VAL A 13 -1.38 15.25 -8.30
CA VAL A 13 -2.65 16.00 -8.49
C VAL A 13 -2.38 17.37 -9.12
N CYS A 14 -1.29 18.03 -8.73
CA CYS A 14 -0.92 19.34 -9.27
C CYS A 14 -0.47 19.29 -10.75
N GLU A 15 -0.10 18.12 -11.26
CA GLU A 15 0.36 17.94 -12.64
C GLU A 15 -0.80 17.69 -13.62
N HIS A 16 -1.98 17.32 -13.08
CA HIS A 16 -3.15 17.04 -13.89
C HIS A 16 -4.04 18.28 -14.03
N PRO A 17 -4.69 18.48 -15.21
CA PRO A 17 -5.54 19.65 -15.48
C PRO A 17 -6.92 19.46 -14.81
N LEU A 18 -6.95 19.45 -13.48
CA LEU A 18 -8.16 19.30 -12.67
C LEU A 18 -8.67 20.65 -12.17
N SER A 19 -9.99 20.79 -12.05
CA SER A 19 -10.59 21.91 -11.31
C SER A 19 -10.28 21.78 -9.81
N GLN A 20 -10.43 22.86 -9.07
CA GLN A 20 -10.22 22.86 -7.61
C GLN A 20 -11.13 21.83 -6.88
N VAL A 21 -12.34 21.63 -7.38
CA VAL A 21 -13.30 20.67 -6.81
C VAL A 21 -12.85 19.25 -7.10
N GLU A 22 -12.52 18.93 -8.35
CA GLU A 22 -12.03 17.59 -8.73
C GLU A 22 -10.74 17.25 -7.99
N ALA A 23 -9.81 18.18 -7.90
CA ALA A 23 -8.58 17.99 -7.13
C ALA A 23 -8.86 17.69 -5.65
N ALA A 24 -9.84 18.37 -5.03
CA ALA A 24 -10.23 18.12 -3.66
C ALA A 24 -10.77 16.70 -3.46
N TYR A 25 -11.59 16.19 -4.39
CA TYR A 25 -12.09 14.81 -4.35
C TYR A 25 -10.94 13.78 -4.48
N VAL A 26 -9.99 14.03 -5.40
CA VAL A 26 -8.81 13.16 -5.56
C VAL A 26 -7.96 13.16 -4.29
N HIS A 27 -7.75 14.31 -3.64
CA HIS A 27 -7.03 14.39 -2.37
C HIS A 27 -7.73 13.58 -1.26
N VAL A 28 -9.05 13.63 -1.17
CA VAL A 28 -9.83 12.81 -0.23
C VAL A 28 -9.57 11.33 -0.48
N LEU A 29 -9.67 10.86 -1.73
CA LEU A 29 -9.43 9.46 -2.06
C LEU A 29 -8.02 8.99 -1.72
N ILE A 30 -7.00 9.84 -1.94
CA ILE A 30 -5.59 9.52 -1.58
C ILE A 30 -5.46 9.29 -0.07
N ASP A 31 -6.16 10.07 0.76
CA ASP A 31 -6.10 9.93 2.23
C ASP A 31 -6.72 8.61 2.73
N PHE A 32 -7.68 8.05 1.98
CA PHE A 32 -8.31 6.76 2.28
C PHE A 32 -7.55 5.54 1.75
N LEU A 33 -6.47 5.72 0.98
CA LEU A 33 -5.64 4.59 0.53
C LEU A 33 -4.97 3.90 1.71
N ASP A 34 -4.90 2.57 1.63
CA ASP A 34 -4.17 1.74 2.58
C ASP A 34 -2.64 1.79 2.36
N GLU A 35 -1.89 1.07 3.21
CA GLU A 35 -0.42 0.99 3.13
C GLU A 35 0.09 0.28 1.85
N GLN A 36 -0.78 -0.43 1.15
CA GLN A 36 -0.46 -1.15 -0.09
C GLN A 36 -0.81 -0.34 -1.35
N GLY A 37 -1.56 0.75 -1.17
CA GLY A 37 -2.02 1.62 -2.24
C GLY A 37 -3.39 1.26 -2.80
N TYR A 38 -4.19 0.48 -2.06
CA TYR A 38 -5.55 0.11 -2.41
C TYR A 38 -6.58 1.03 -1.76
N LEU A 39 -7.74 1.14 -2.39
CA LEU A 39 -8.94 1.77 -1.85
C LEU A 39 -9.93 0.67 -1.46
N THR A 40 -9.80 0.16 -0.23
CA THR A 40 -10.62 -0.95 0.27
C THR A 40 -12.02 -0.51 0.70
N ASP A 41 -12.15 0.76 1.10
CA ASP A 41 -13.44 1.34 1.51
C ASP A 41 -14.30 1.65 0.28
N SER A 42 -15.60 1.40 0.38
CA SER A 42 -16.55 1.79 -0.67
C SER A 42 -16.73 3.32 -0.70
N LEU A 43 -17.14 3.86 -1.85
CA LEU A 43 -17.38 5.31 -1.99
C LEU A 43 -18.47 5.79 -1.01
N GLU A 44 -19.47 4.98 -0.72
CA GLU A 44 -20.51 5.27 0.28
C GLU A 44 -19.90 5.39 1.68
N GLU A 45 -19.02 4.44 2.08
CA GLU A 45 -18.32 4.49 3.37
C GLU A 45 -17.41 5.71 3.49
N ILE A 46 -16.72 6.10 2.42
CA ILE A 46 -15.90 7.30 2.37
C ILE A 46 -16.75 8.55 2.61
N ILE A 47 -17.92 8.64 1.97
CA ILE A 47 -18.86 9.74 2.16
C ILE A 47 -19.35 9.79 3.61
N ASP A 48 -19.69 8.65 4.20
CA ASP A 48 -20.18 8.55 5.59
C ASP A 48 -19.11 8.95 6.62
N HIS A 49 -17.83 8.64 6.34
CA HIS A 49 -16.71 9.00 7.20
C HIS A 49 -16.21 10.44 7.04
N THR A 50 -16.68 11.13 5.99
CA THR A 50 -16.28 12.52 5.71
C THR A 50 -17.27 13.50 6.33
N PRO A 51 -16.81 14.68 6.81
CA PRO A 51 -17.70 15.68 7.36
C PRO A 51 -18.82 16.07 6.40
N LEU A 52 -20.08 16.08 6.88
CA LEU A 52 -21.26 16.45 6.08
C LEU A 52 -21.14 17.82 5.41
N GLU A 53 -20.32 18.71 5.96
CA GLU A 53 -20.05 20.04 5.44
C GLU A 53 -19.38 20.04 4.07
N TRP A 54 -18.68 18.95 3.72
CA TRP A 54 -18.00 18.81 2.44
C TRP A 54 -18.95 18.43 1.29
N MET A 55 -20.17 17.96 1.63
CA MET A 55 -21.24 17.66 0.67
C MET A 55 -20.72 16.85 -0.52
N LEU A 56 -19.97 15.76 -0.24
CA LEU A 56 -19.42 14.91 -1.27
C LEU A 56 -20.55 14.26 -2.09
N ASP A 57 -20.39 14.32 -3.40
CA ASP A 57 -21.28 13.68 -4.36
C ASP A 57 -20.63 12.37 -4.87
N GLU A 58 -21.38 11.28 -4.84
CA GLU A 58 -20.88 9.95 -5.21
C GLU A 58 -20.42 9.88 -6.67
N GLU A 59 -21.17 10.51 -7.60
CA GLU A 59 -20.81 10.56 -9.02
C GLU A 59 -19.49 11.34 -9.23
N ALA A 60 -19.32 12.46 -8.54
CA ALA A 60 -18.09 13.25 -8.59
C ALA A 60 -16.91 12.47 -7.97
N LEU A 61 -17.16 11.72 -6.89
CA LEU A 61 -16.15 10.89 -6.24
C LEU A 61 -15.72 9.72 -7.14
N GLN A 62 -16.66 9.10 -7.86
CA GLN A 62 -16.36 8.06 -8.86
C GLN A 62 -15.50 8.63 -10.00
N ASN A 63 -15.84 9.80 -10.52
CA ASN A 63 -15.03 10.45 -11.56
C ASN A 63 -13.60 10.77 -11.04
N ALA A 64 -13.48 11.18 -9.79
CA ALA A 64 -12.17 11.41 -9.17
C ALA A 64 -11.38 10.11 -8.99
N LEU A 65 -12.04 9.00 -8.67
CA LEU A 65 -11.44 7.67 -8.61
C LEU A 65 -10.89 7.24 -9.97
N ASP A 66 -11.68 7.43 -11.04
CA ASP A 66 -11.24 7.11 -12.40
C ASP A 66 -9.98 7.91 -12.78
N VAL A 67 -9.90 9.17 -12.36
CA VAL A 67 -8.69 10.00 -12.55
C VAL A 67 -7.52 9.47 -11.70
N LEU A 68 -7.74 9.19 -10.42
CA LEU A 68 -6.70 8.68 -9.52
C LEU A 68 -6.11 7.36 -10.02
N GLN A 69 -6.92 6.48 -10.58
CA GLN A 69 -6.49 5.22 -11.19
C GLN A 69 -5.59 5.42 -12.43
N THR A 70 -5.50 6.64 -12.98
CA THR A 70 -4.54 6.96 -14.04
C THR A 70 -3.16 7.38 -13.52
N PHE A 71 -3.00 7.63 -12.24
CA PHE A 71 -1.74 8.09 -11.63
C PHE A 71 -0.69 6.98 -11.59
N ASP A 72 0.55 7.37 -11.36
CA ASP A 72 1.64 6.45 -11.09
C ASP A 72 1.83 6.26 -9.56
N PRO A 73 2.09 5.04 -9.14
CA PRO A 73 2.32 3.80 -9.89
C PRO A 73 1.02 3.17 -10.41
N PRO A 74 1.13 2.40 -11.53
CA PRO A 74 -0.03 1.72 -12.12
C PRO A 74 -0.71 0.78 -11.13
N GLY A 75 -2.06 0.78 -11.11
CA GLY A 75 -2.86 -0.06 -10.23
C GLY A 75 -3.20 0.57 -8.87
N VAL A 76 -2.83 1.85 -8.67
CA VAL A 76 -3.22 2.62 -7.48
C VAL A 76 -4.74 2.78 -7.39
N ALA A 77 -5.25 2.87 -6.15
CA ALA A 77 -6.67 3.04 -5.83
C ALA A 77 -7.59 1.95 -6.40
N ALA A 78 -7.08 0.76 -6.61
CA ALA A 78 -7.89 -0.41 -6.90
C ALA A 78 -8.55 -0.92 -5.60
N ALA A 79 -9.76 -1.50 -5.71
CA ALA A 79 -10.45 -2.08 -4.55
C ALA A 79 -9.77 -3.39 -4.07
N ASP A 80 -9.16 -4.13 -4.99
CA ASP A 80 -8.46 -5.37 -4.69
C ASP A 80 -7.27 -5.64 -5.63
N LEU A 81 -6.55 -6.73 -5.35
CA LEU A 81 -5.43 -7.18 -6.18
C LEU A 81 -5.83 -7.45 -7.63
N THR A 82 -7.02 -8.02 -7.85
CA THR A 82 -7.50 -8.35 -9.21
C THR A 82 -7.66 -7.09 -10.04
N GLU A 83 -8.34 -6.09 -9.48
CA GLU A 83 -8.53 -4.80 -10.15
C GLU A 83 -7.19 -4.09 -10.38
N SER A 84 -6.30 -4.08 -9.40
CA SER A 84 -4.97 -3.47 -9.53
C SER A 84 -4.18 -4.07 -10.69
N LEU A 85 -4.14 -5.39 -10.80
CA LEU A 85 -3.46 -6.07 -11.91
C LEU A 85 -4.16 -5.80 -13.26
N MET A 86 -5.49 -5.69 -13.27
CA MET A 86 -6.24 -5.34 -14.47
C MET A 86 -5.94 -3.92 -14.95
N LEU A 87 -5.87 -2.94 -14.04
CA LEU A 87 -5.49 -1.57 -14.36
C LEU A 87 -4.08 -1.50 -14.96
N GLN A 88 -3.14 -2.25 -14.41
CA GLN A 88 -1.79 -2.35 -14.96
C GLN A 88 -1.77 -2.96 -16.36
N LEU A 89 -2.50 -4.06 -16.57
CA LEU A 89 -2.62 -4.70 -17.89
C LEU A 89 -3.24 -3.76 -18.92
N MET A 90 -4.22 -2.95 -18.52
CA MET A 90 -4.86 -1.98 -19.44
C MET A 90 -3.90 -0.91 -19.96
N ARG A 91 -2.83 -0.58 -19.21
CA ARG A 91 -1.79 0.36 -19.66
C ARG A 91 -0.83 -0.24 -20.69
N LEU A 92 -0.76 -1.58 -20.79
CA LEU A 92 0.09 -2.25 -21.75
C LEU A 92 -0.53 -2.25 -23.16
N PRO A 93 0.27 -2.37 -24.22
CA PRO A 93 -0.23 -2.43 -25.60
C PRO A 93 -1.22 -3.60 -25.79
N ALA A 94 -2.26 -3.39 -26.61
CA ALA A 94 -3.21 -4.43 -26.93
C ALA A 94 -2.52 -5.60 -27.67
N SER A 95 -2.61 -6.81 -27.11
CA SER A 95 -2.06 -8.03 -27.67
C SER A 95 -2.89 -9.25 -27.28
N PRO A 96 -2.82 -10.36 -28.02
CA PRO A 96 -3.47 -11.61 -27.61
C PRO A 96 -2.98 -12.10 -26.22
N ALA A 97 -1.69 -11.92 -25.93
CA ALA A 97 -1.10 -12.25 -24.63
C ALA A 97 -1.70 -11.41 -23.50
N ARG A 98 -1.92 -10.08 -23.70
CA ARG A 98 -2.58 -9.22 -22.72
C ARG A 98 -4.04 -9.65 -22.47
N GLN A 99 -4.79 -10.00 -23.51
CA GLN A 99 -6.16 -10.50 -23.36
C GLN A 99 -6.19 -11.78 -22.55
N MET A 100 -5.26 -12.71 -22.84
CA MET A 100 -5.12 -13.95 -22.09
C MET A 100 -4.69 -13.69 -20.64
N ALA A 101 -3.76 -12.77 -20.40
CA ALA A 101 -3.33 -12.37 -19.06
C ALA A 101 -4.51 -11.81 -18.25
N ALA A 102 -5.30 -10.91 -18.82
CA ALA A 102 -6.50 -10.35 -18.19
C ALA A 102 -7.51 -11.45 -17.83
N HIS A 103 -7.74 -12.40 -18.73
CA HIS A 103 -8.62 -13.53 -18.46
C HIS A 103 -8.10 -14.43 -17.32
N LEU A 104 -6.79 -14.71 -17.28
CA LEU A 104 -6.19 -15.50 -16.21
C LEU A 104 -6.24 -14.80 -14.85
N VAL A 105 -6.02 -13.49 -14.80
CA VAL A 105 -6.12 -12.68 -13.58
C VAL A 105 -7.55 -12.74 -13.02
N GLN A 106 -8.56 -12.59 -13.86
CA GLN A 106 -9.96 -12.63 -13.43
C GLN A 106 -10.42 -14.02 -12.98
N SER A 107 -10.01 -15.08 -13.69
CA SER A 107 -10.56 -16.42 -13.48
C SER A 107 -9.74 -17.32 -12.56
N SER A 108 -8.44 -17.08 -12.42
CA SER A 108 -7.50 -18.04 -11.85
C SER A 108 -6.40 -17.44 -11.00
N LEU A 109 -6.61 -16.24 -10.43
CA LEU A 109 -5.59 -15.49 -9.68
C LEU A 109 -4.93 -16.31 -8.57
N GLN A 110 -5.73 -17.06 -7.77
CA GLN A 110 -5.23 -17.89 -6.67
C GLN A 110 -4.31 -19.02 -7.13
N GLU A 111 -4.41 -19.43 -8.38
CA GLU A 111 -3.64 -20.51 -8.95
C GLU A 111 -2.33 -20.03 -9.58
N LEU A 112 -2.27 -18.72 -9.94
CA LEU A 112 -1.10 -18.10 -10.53
C LEU A 112 0.10 -18.07 -9.57
N GLY A 113 -0.12 -18.06 -8.25
CA GLY A 113 0.91 -18.12 -7.22
C GLY A 113 1.66 -19.46 -7.15
N LYS A 114 1.26 -20.47 -7.93
CA LYS A 114 1.91 -21.78 -7.99
C LYS A 114 3.09 -21.78 -8.98
N ASN A 115 3.80 -22.93 -9.05
CA ASN A 115 4.95 -23.08 -9.93
C ASN A 115 4.59 -22.81 -11.42
N ARG A 116 5.33 -21.89 -12.07
CA ARG A 116 5.13 -21.47 -13.46
C ARG A 116 5.00 -22.63 -14.45
N LYS A 117 5.87 -23.66 -14.35
CA LYS A 117 5.82 -24.83 -15.25
C LYS A 117 4.51 -25.60 -15.12
N GLN A 118 3.98 -25.72 -13.92
CA GLN A 118 2.70 -26.39 -13.69
C GLN A 118 1.54 -25.54 -14.23
N ASN A 119 1.59 -24.23 -14.10
CA ASN A 119 0.61 -23.32 -14.66
C ASN A 119 0.55 -23.39 -16.18
N VAL A 120 1.70 -23.37 -16.87
CA VAL A 120 1.75 -23.53 -18.34
C VAL A 120 1.09 -24.82 -18.78
N LEU A 121 1.45 -25.96 -18.17
CA LEU A 121 0.88 -27.27 -18.53
C LEU A 121 -0.63 -27.35 -18.27
N ARG A 122 -1.09 -26.70 -17.19
CA ARG A 122 -2.51 -26.66 -16.83
C ARG A 122 -3.31 -25.79 -17.78
N PHE A 123 -2.85 -24.56 -18.04
CA PHE A 123 -3.57 -23.62 -18.90
C PHE A 123 -3.59 -24.09 -20.37
N ARG A 124 -2.56 -24.78 -20.84
CA ARG A 124 -2.61 -25.47 -22.14
C ARG A 124 -3.73 -26.51 -22.26
N LYS A 125 -4.05 -27.19 -21.14
CA LYS A 125 -5.16 -28.16 -21.12
C LYS A 125 -6.55 -27.46 -21.04
N LEU A 126 -6.61 -26.33 -20.34
CA LEU A 126 -7.84 -25.57 -20.17
C LEU A 126 -8.19 -24.75 -21.42
N TYR A 127 -7.19 -24.28 -22.14
CA TYR A 127 -7.34 -23.42 -23.34
C TYR A 127 -6.64 -24.06 -24.55
N PRO A 128 -7.16 -25.19 -25.07
CA PRO A 128 -6.55 -25.93 -26.17
C PRO A 128 -6.51 -25.14 -27.48
N ASP A 129 -7.42 -24.16 -27.64
CA ASP A 129 -7.53 -23.31 -28.84
C ASP A 129 -6.55 -22.13 -28.81
N THR A 130 -5.88 -21.89 -27.68
CA THR A 130 -4.91 -20.81 -27.53
C THR A 130 -3.49 -21.32 -27.76
N ASP A 131 -2.73 -20.59 -28.56
CA ASP A 131 -1.33 -20.94 -28.81
C ASP A 131 -0.52 -20.94 -27.50
N SER A 132 0.37 -21.94 -27.42
CA SER A 132 1.21 -22.14 -26.24
C SER A 132 2.12 -20.94 -25.93
N GLU A 133 2.61 -20.29 -26.97
CA GLU A 133 3.46 -19.09 -26.88
C GLU A 133 2.68 -17.92 -26.27
N THR A 134 1.40 -17.79 -26.66
CA THR A 134 0.50 -16.76 -26.10
C THR A 134 0.25 -16.97 -24.60
N ILE A 135 0.08 -18.23 -24.16
CA ILE A 135 -0.11 -18.55 -22.74
C ILE A 135 1.18 -18.24 -21.94
N GLU A 136 2.35 -18.61 -22.46
CA GLU A 136 3.63 -18.33 -21.81
C GLU A 136 3.89 -16.84 -21.72
N ALA A 137 3.67 -16.10 -22.80
CA ALA A 137 3.79 -14.63 -22.82
C ALA A 137 2.82 -13.95 -21.85
N ALA A 138 1.59 -14.46 -21.72
CA ALA A 138 0.61 -13.95 -20.74
C ALA A 138 1.08 -14.16 -19.29
N LEU A 139 1.64 -15.33 -18.98
CA LEU A 139 2.19 -15.63 -17.66
C LEU A 139 3.43 -14.79 -17.34
N ASP A 140 4.30 -14.54 -18.32
CA ASP A 140 5.46 -13.65 -18.16
C ASP A 140 4.99 -12.23 -17.88
N MET A 141 4.02 -11.74 -18.64
CA MET A 141 3.42 -10.44 -18.44
C MET A 141 2.85 -10.26 -17.02
N ILE A 142 2.13 -11.28 -16.50
CA ILE A 142 1.58 -11.23 -15.14
C ILE A 142 2.69 -11.22 -14.08
N THR A 143 3.81 -11.91 -14.32
CA THR A 143 4.94 -11.97 -13.36
C THR A 143 5.67 -10.63 -13.26
N GLU A 144 5.60 -9.79 -14.28
CA GLU A 144 6.20 -8.46 -14.32
C GLU A 144 5.34 -7.39 -13.64
N LEU A 145 4.06 -7.69 -13.37
CA LEU A 145 3.16 -6.75 -12.69
C LEU A 145 3.52 -6.60 -11.21
N ASN A 146 3.24 -5.42 -10.67
CA ASN A 146 3.45 -5.15 -9.25
C ASN A 146 2.15 -5.39 -8.47
N PRO A 147 2.10 -6.39 -7.55
CA PRO A 147 0.90 -6.64 -6.76
C PRO A 147 0.57 -5.52 -5.76
N TYR A 148 1.55 -4.70 -5.37
CA TYR A 148 1.37 -3.65 -4.36
C TYR A 148 1.87 -2.32 -4.90
N PRO A 149 0.99 -1.41 -5.35
CA PRO A 149 1.38 -0.13 -5.94
C PRO A 149 2.29 0.71 -5.03
N ALA A 150 2.05 0.72 -3.72
CA ALA A 150 2.87 1.46 -2.76
C ALA A 150 4.24 0.81 -2.47
N TYR A 151 4.54 -0.37 -3.04
CA TYR A 151 5.82 -1.05 -2.79
C TYR A 151 7.00 -0.25 -3.36
N GLY A 152 7.97 0.02 -2.49
CA GLY A 152 9.16 0.81 -2.85
C GLY A 152 9.13 2.24 -2.33
N PHE A 153 7.99 2.72 -1.81
CA PHE A 153 7.90 3.97 -1.07
C PHE A 153 8.22 3.74 0.41
N ALA A 154 8.66 4.78 1.10
CA ALA A 154 8.92 4.72 2.53
C ALA A 154 7.62 4.43 3.29
N SER A 155 7.68 3.49 4.23
CA SER A 155 6.62 3.34 5.21
C SER A 155 6.65 4.54 6.16
N ALA A 156 5.56 5.29 6.23
CA ALA A 156 5.44 6.46 7.12
C ALA A 156 5.54 6.08 8.61
N THR A 157 5.42 4.81 8.95
CA THR A 157 5.59 4.30 10.30
C THR A 157 7.06 3.93 10.55
N PRO A 158 7.83 4.75 11.30
CA PRO A 158 9.14 4.32 11.72
C PRO A 158 8.98 3.04 12.55
N THR A 159 9.69 1.98 12.16
CA THR A 159 9.69 0.72 12.92
C THR A 159 10.04 1.06 14.36
N PRO A 160 9.15 0.83 15.35
CA PRO A 160 9.44 1.17 16.72
C PRO A 160 10.68 0.39 17.16
N TYR A 161 11.77 1.10 17.41
CA TYR A 161 12.99 0.50 17.92
C TYR A 161 12.72 0.04 19.36
N ILE A 162 12.63 -1.26 19.55
CA ILE A 162 12.47 -1.83 20.89
C ILE A 162 13.83 -1.77 21.58
N GLN A 163 13.95 -0.89 22.55
CA GLN A 163 15.13 -0.82 23.40
C GLN A 163 15.03 -1.95 24.44
N PRO A 164 15.94 -2.94 24.43
CA PRO A 164 15.87 -4.05 25.38
C PRO A 164 16.20 -3.58 26.80
N ASP A 165 15.45 -4.08 27.79
CA ASP A 165 15.69 -3.79 29.20
C ASP A 165 16.93 -4.50 29.75
N VAL A 166 17.24 -5.67 29.17
CA VAL A 166 18.37 -6.51 29.59
C VAL A 166 19.08 -7.15 28.40
N TRP A 167 20.37 -7.36 28.52
CA TRP A 167 21.18 -8.10 27.57
C TRP A 167 21.62 -9.43 28.21
N VAL A 168 21.49 -10.50 27.46
CA VAL A 168 21.95 -11.82 27.86
C VAL A 168 23.19 -12.16 27.03
N LYS A 169 24.35 -12.39 27.68
CA LYS A 169 25.58 -12.81 27.03
C LYS A 169 26.04 -14.16 27.56
N GLU A 170 26.64 -14.95 26.73
CA GLU A 170 27.29 -16.19 27.13
C GLU A 170 28.68 -15.87 27.69
N GLY A 171 28.86 -16.11 28.97
CA GLY A 171 30.14 -15.94 29.68
C GLY A 171 30.87 -17.28 29.89
N LYS A 172 32.07 -17.24 30.44
CA LYS A 172 32.90 -18.44 30.67
C LYS A 172 32.30 -19.44 31.66
N ASP A 173 31.48 -18.96 32.59
CA ASP A 173 30.88 -19.75 33.67
C ASP A 173 29.33 -19.90 33.51
N GLY A 174 28.75 -19.52 32.36
CA GLY A 174 27.34 -19.57 32.09
C GLY A 174 26.77 -18.26 31.49
N TRP A 175 25.46 -18.09 31.55
CA TRP A 175 24.78 -16.93 31.04
C TRP A 175 24.88 -15.74 32.00
N GLU A 176 25.31 -14.60 31.50
CA GLU A 176 25.42 -13.34 32.24
C GLU A 176 24.33 -12.38 31.78
N ILE A 177 23.56 -11.84 32.73
CA ILE A 177 22.47 -10.88 32.48
C ILE A 177 22.98 -9.48 32.81
N ILE A 178 23.01 -8.59 31.82
CA ILE A 178 23.43 -7.19 31.94
C ILE A 178 22.21 -6.29 31.79
N SER A 179 21.91 -5.48 32.79
CA SER A 179 20.82 -4.50 32.72
C SER A 179 21.18 -3.35 31.81
N ASN A 180 20.19 -2.89 31.01
CA ASN A 180 20.32 -1.73 30.15
C ASN A 180 19.97 -0.45 30.92
N GLU A 181 20.98 0.23 31.46
CA GLU A 181 20.79 1.48 32.21
C GLU A 181 20.13 2.61 31.37
N ALA A 182 20.24 2.55 30.05
CA ALA A 182 19.62 3.52 29.16
C ALA A 182 18.08 3.35 29.01
N ALA A 183 17.56 2.16 29.32
CA ALA A 183 16.12 1.87 29.32
C ALA A 183 15.44 2.29 30.65
N TRP A 184 16.21 2.63 31.66
CA TRP A 184 15.64 3.01 32.95
C TRP A 184 15.14 4.46 32.93
N PRO A 185 13.97 4.75 33.49
CA PRO A 185 13.45 6.10 33.59
C PRO A 185 14.35 6.92 34.54
N LYS A 186 14.95 7.99 34.01
CA LYS A 186 15.74 8.92 34.85
C LYS A 186 14.79 9.79 35.64
N LEU A 187 14.57 9.42 36.88
CA LEU A 187 13.81 10.25 37.83
C LEU A 187 14.67 11.43 38.30
N GLN A 188 14.18 12.63 38.07
CA GLN A 188 14.78 13.85 38.63
C GLN A 188 13.78 14.52 39.58
N LEU A 189 14.27 14.90 40.76
CA LEU A 189 13.49 15.73 41.68
C LEU A 189 13.36 17.14 41.09
N ASN A 190 12.11 17.61 40.95
CA ASN A 190 11.84 18.99 40.57
C ASN A 190 12.22 19.89 41.78
N GLN A 191 13.39 20.50 41.71
CA GLN A 191 13.92 21.35 42.79
C GLN A 191 13.03 22.58 43.02
N GLU A 192 12.48 23.18 41.98
CA GLU A 192 11.54 24.32 42.11
C GLU A 192 10.31 23.96 42.94
N TYR A 193 9.77 22.76 42.75
CA TYR A 193 8.62 22.30 43.54
C TYR A 193 9.01 22.00 45.01
N CYS A 194 10.22 21.48 45.25
CA CYS A 194 10.72 21.28 46.58
C CYS A 194 10.97 22.60 47.34
N ASP A 195 11.45 23.62 46.66
CA ASP A 195 11.70 24.93 47.23
C ASP A 195 10.38 25.70 47.50
N LEU A 196 9.38 25.57 46.64
CA LEU A 196 8.03 26.09 46.88
C LEU A 196 7.36 25.43 48.10
N MET A 197 7.52 24.14 48.29
CA MET A 197 6.99 23.41 49.47
C MET A 197 7.70 23.82 50.77
N LYS A 198 8.99 24.12 50.73
CA LYS A 198 9.75 24.62 51.91
C LYS A 198 9.42 26.10 52.26
N SER A 199 8.96 26.88 51.29
CA SER A 199 8.59 28.26 51.50
C SER A 199 7.13 28.44 51.96
N ALA A 200 6.37 27.37 51.97
CA ALA A 200 4.95 27.36 52.40
C ALA A 200 4.74 26.92 53.86
N GLU A 201 5.81 26.56 54.58
CA GLU A 201 5.84 26.36 56.03
C GLU A 201 6.35 27.68 56.72
#